data_1390c5e52a661c5479ed19a3ab8c706f
#
_entry.id   1390c5e52a661c5479ed19a3ab8c706f
#
_cell.length_a   1.000
_cell.length_b   1.000
_cell.length_c   1.000
_cell.angle_alpha   90.00
_cell.angle_beta   90.00
_cell.angle_gamma   90.00
#
_symmetry.space_group_name_H-M   'P 1'
#
loop_
_entity.id
_entity.type
_entity.pdbx_description
1 polymer ?
#
loop_
_entity_poly.entity_id
_entity_poly.type
_entity_poly.pdbx_seq_one_letter_code
_entity_poly.pdbx_strand_id
1 'polypeptide(L)'
;RERGDEPLIDSIEQRKKGWKRLVLFSSFLKPGKLNIPPLKKIFKYSFKKDLRNWRSHFGIYPFLWDEDWESSLIEIMGKDTPKIQIAPVLQKLIFPRSKEVLLKWLENIKCFEDMEYLIPAHFTAPIKFTIEDCQKLINEINSQKWDKLPEDNKFLMGLYKKLFELGIIPEEVNL
;
A
#
# COMPACT_ATOMS: atom_id res chain seq x y z
N ARG A 1 -7.79 -2.98 -10.18
CA ARG A 1 -8.15 -1.97 -11.16
C ARG A 1 -9.62 -1.62 -10.99
N GLU A 2 -10.50 -2.37 -11.53
CA GLU A 2 -11.95 -2.14 -11.44
C GLU A 2 -12.64 -3.36 -10.83
N ARG A 3 -13.90 -3.21 -10.43
CA ARG A 3 -14.77 -4.36 -10.22
C ARG A 3 -15.02 -5.01 -11.58
N GLY A 4 -15.07 -6.33 -11.63
CA GLY A 4 -15.28 -7.06 -12.88
C GLY A 4 -16.62 -6.79 -13.58
N ASP A 5 -17.56 -6.19 -12.87
CA ASP A 5 -18.91 -5.81 -13.32
C ASP A 5 -19.02 -4.33 -13.70
N GLU A 6 -17.99 -3.52 -13.49
CA GLU A 6 -18.00 -2.10 -13.82
C GLU A 6 -17.70 -1.89 -15.33
N PRO A 7 -18.40 -0.95 -15.99
CA PRO A 7 -18.11 -0.60 -17.38
C PRO A 7 -16.74 0.10 -17.48
N LEU A 8 -16.00 -0.16 -18.55
CA LEU A 8 -14.77 0.54 -18.86
C LEU A 8 -15.08 1.87 -19.55
N ILE A 9 -15.39 2.87 -18.76
CA ILE A 9 -15.63 4.23 -19.21
C ILE A 9 -14.39 5.05 -18.85
N ASP A 10 -13.77 5.70 -19.83
CA ASP A 10 -12.65 6.61 -19.56
C ASP A 10 -13.19 7.95 -19.10
N SER A 11 -13.21 8.15 -17.79
CA SER A 11 -13.58 9.39 -17.12
C SER A 11 -12.57 9.75 -16.04
N ILE A 12 -12.57 11.01 -15.61
CA ILE A 12 -11.70 11.48 -14.53
C ILE A 12 -11.99 10.71 -13.24
N GLU A 13 -13.27 10.44 -12.95
CA GLU A 13 -13.70 9.68 -11.77
C GLU A 13 -13.14 8.25 -11.81
N GLN A 14 -13.25 7.56 -12.94
CA GLN A 14 -12.74 6.21 -13.10
C GLN A 14 -11.22 6.16 -13.01
N ARG A 15 -10.53 7.14 -13.55
CA ARG A 15 -9.06 7.26 -13.42
C ARG A 15 -8.67 7.48 -11.97
N LYS A 16 -9.35 8.38 -11.23
CA LYS A 16 -9.14 8.62 -9.80
C LYS A 16 -9.41 7.36 -8.97
N LYS A 17 -10.50 6.66 -9.25
CA LYS A 17 -10.85 5.40 -8.59
C LYS A 17 -9.80 4.32 -8.83
N GLY A 18 -9.38 4.14 -10.07
CA GLY A 18 -8.32 3.20 -10.43
C GLY A 18 -7.00 3.53 -9.74
N TRP A 19 -6.65 4.82 -9.67
CA TRP A 19 -5.47 5.29 -8.97
C TRP A 19 -5.51 4.99 -7.46
N LYS A 20 -6.62 5.29 -6.79
CA LYS A 20 -6.84 4.98 -5.38
C LYS A 20 -6.69 3.47 -5.08
N ARG A 21 -7.25 2.61 -5.93
CA ARG A 21 -7.12 1.16 -5.84
C ARG A 21 -5.68 0.68 -6.05
N LEU A 22 -4.96 1.31 -6.98
CA LEU A 22 -3.55 1.02 -7.18
C LEU A 22 -2.71 1.38 -5.95
N VAL A 23 -3.02 2.49 -5.29
CA VAL A 23 -2.38 2.90 -4.03
C VAL A 23 -2.57 1.84 -2.95
N LEU A 24 -3.79 1.36 -2.74
CA LEU A 24 -4.05 0.29 -1.77
C LEU A 24 -3.31 -0.99 -2.14
N PHE A 25 -3.35 -1.37 -3.41
CA PHE A 25 -2.64 -2.55 -3.87
C PHE A 25 -1.14 -2.44 -3.65
N SER A 26 -0.51 -1.32 -3.99
CA SER A 26 0.92 -1.11 -3.78
C SER A 26 1.31 -1.04 -2.29
N SER A 27 0.40 -0.56 -1.44
CA SER A 27 0.64 -0.46 0.00
C SER A 27 0.57 -1.82 0.72
N PHE A 28 -0.30 -2.72 0.27
CA PHE A 28 -0.57 -3.99 0.97
C PHE A 28 -0.30 -5.25 0.12
N LEU A 29 -0.02 -5.11 -1.19
CA LEU A 29 0.06 -6.16 -2.20
C LEU A 29 -1.25 -6.94 -2.38
N LYS A 30 -1.93 -7.24 -1.31
CA LYS A 30 -3.27 -7.81 -1.29
C LYS A 30 -4.05 -7.22 -0.11
N PRO A 31 -4.68 -6.04 -0.28
CA PRO A 31 -5.55 -5.47 0.74
C PRO A 31 -6.68 -6.44 1.12
N GLY A 32 -7.17 -6.36 2.35
CA GLY A 32 -8.26 -7.20 2.84
C GLY A 32 -9.53 -7.08 2.01
N LYS A 33 -9.80 -5.89 1.49
CA LYS A 33 -10.96 -5.58 0.62
C LYS A 33 -10.78 -5.95 -0.86
N LEU A 34 -9.67 -6.62 -1.21
CA LEU A 34 -9.42 -7.13 -2.55
C LEU A 34 -9.58 -8.64 -2.62
N ASN A 35 -10.60 -9.10 -3.33
CA ASN A 35 -10.82 -10.50 -3.57
C ASN A 35 -10.05 -10.98 -4.82
N ILE A 36 -9.03 -11.78 -4.60
CA ILE A 36 -8.23 -12.40 -5.66
C ILE A 36 -8.64 -13.87 -5.76
N PRO A 37 -9.19 -14.29 -6.90
CA PRO A 37 -9.61 -15.67 -7.06
C PRO A 37 -8.42 -16.65 -7.02
N PRO A 38 -8.64 -17.90 -6.58
CA PRO A 38 -7.57 -18.91 -6.52
C PRO A 38 -7.01 -19.22 -7.91
N LEU A 39 -5.71 -19.50 -7.99
CA LEU A 39 -4.97 -19.75 -9.24
C LEU A 39 -5.66 -20.78 -10.16
N LYS A 40 -6.17 -21.88 -9.60
CA LYS A 40 -6.92 -22.88 -10.37
C LYS A 40 -8.11 -22.29 -11.13
N LYS A 41 -8.78 -21.31 -10.51
CA LYS A 41 -9.92 -20.61 -11.11
C LYS A 41 -9.45 -19.66 -12.21
N ILE A 42 -8.35 -18.96 -11.97
CA ILE A 42 -7.71 -18.07 -12.95
C ILE A 42 -7.32 -18.87 -14.19
N PHE A 43 -6.63 -20.00 -14.04
CA PHE A 43 -6.26 -20.88 -15.15
C PHE A 43 -7.47 -21.37 -15.92
N LYS A 44 -8.51 -21.88 -15.24
CA LYS A 44 -9.73 -22.34 -15.89
C LYS A 44 -10.38 -21.27 -16.75
N TYR A 45 -10.36 -20.02 -16.30
CA TYR A 45 -10.99 -18.92 -17.00
C TYR A 45 -10.10 -18.28 -18.08
N SER A 46 -8.77 -18.42 -18.00
CA SER A 46 -7.86 -17.86 -19.01
C SER A 46 -8.06 -18.45 -20.41
N PHE A 47 -8.65 -19.64 -20.50
CA PHE A 47 -8.99 -20.29 -21.78
C PHE A 47 -10.35 -19.85 -22.35
N LYS A 48 -11.15 -19.10 -21.60
CA LYS A 48 -12.44 -18.59 -22.07
C LYS A 48 -12.25 -17.28 -22.82
N LYS A 49 -12.68 -17.21 -24.08
CA LYS A 49 -12.57 -16.00 -24.92
C LYS A 49 -13.21 -14.75 -24.29
N ASP A 50 -14.33 -14.94 -23.58
CA ASP A 50 -15.13 -13.86 -23.00
C ASP A 50 -14.42 -13.12 -21.84
N LEU A 51 -13.37 -13.70 -21.28
CA LEU A 51 -12.62 -13.11 -20.18
C LEU A 51 -11.41 -12.27 -20.62
N ARG A 52 -11.14 -12.21 -21.92
CA ARG A 52 -10.12 -11.34 -22.51
C ARG A 52 -10.66 -9.95 -22.86
N ASN A 53 -11.67 -9.53 -22.16
CA ASN A 53 -12.27 -8.20 -22.33
C ASN A 53 -11.81 -7.26 -21.22
N TRP A 54 -12.35 -6.04 -21.22
CA TRP A 54 -12.05 -5.02 -20.22
C TRP A 54 -12.34 -5.42 -18.76
N ARG A 55 -13.20 -6.45 -18.55
CA ARG A 55 -13.54 -6.96 -17.20
C ARG A 55 -12.43 -7.76 -16.55
N SER A 56 -11.45 -8.21 -17.33
CA SER A 56 -10.38 -9.07 -16.85
C SER A 56 -9.14 -8.28 -16.51
N HIS A 57 -8.55 -8.54 -15.36
CA HIS A 57 -7.24 -7.99 -15.04
C HIS A 57 -6.19 -8.67 -15.92
N PHE A 58 -5.42 -7.89 -16.68
CA PHE A 58 -4.50 -8.37 -17.72
C PHE A 58 -5.15 -9.32 -18.73
N GLY A 59 -6.47 -9.21 -18.93
CA GLY A 59 -7.20 -10.08 -19.85
C GLY A 59 -7.39 -11.52 -19.34
N ILE A 60 -7.17 -11.80 -18.06
CA ILE A 60 -7.24 -13.15 -17.49
C ILE A 60 -8.44 -13.32 -16.57
N TYR A 61 -8.49 -12.56 -15.48
CA TYR A 61 -9.57 -12.61 -14.50
C TYR A 61 -9.68 -11.29 -13.72
N PRO A 62 -10.90 -10.82 -13.38
CA PRO A 62 -11.08 -9.56 -12.69
C PRO A 62 -10.64 -9.64 -11.23
N PHE A 63 -10.01 -8.58 -10.75
CA PHE A 63 -9.88 -8.31 -9.34
C PHE A 63 -11.17 -7.68 -8.84
N LEU A 64 -11.77 -8.28 -7.83
CA LEU A 64 -13.03 -7.82 -7.27
C LEU A 64 -12.76 -7.05 -5.98
N TRP A 65 -13.10 -5.78 -6.00
CA TRP A 65 -13.03 -4.93 -4.82
C TRP A 65 -14.38 -4.94 -4.09
N ASP A 66 -14.34 -5.05 -2.77
CA ASP A 66 -15.52 -4.89 -1.94
C ASP A 66 -16.08 -3.48 -2.08
N GLU A 67 -17.36 -3.28 -1.77
CA GLU A 67 -18.00 -1.98 -1.95
C GLU A 67 -17.42 -0.89 -1.04
N ASP A 68 -17.00 -1.27 0.15
CA ASP A 68 -16.43 -0.38 1.17
C ASP A 68 -14.89 -0.26 1.13
N TRP A 69 -14.26 -0.63 0.02
CA TRP A 69 -12.79 -0.62 -0.12
C TRP A 69 -12.14 0.76 0.16
N GLU A 70 -12.88 1.86 -0.02
CA GLU A 70 -12.36 3.20 0.28
C GLU A 70 -12.13 3.42 1.78
N SER A 71 -12.77 2.65 2.65
CA SER A 71 -12.53 2.72 4.09
C SER A 71 -11.06 2.47 4.45
N SER A 72 -10.44 1.45 3.87
CA SER A 72 -9.00 1.18 4.05
C SER A 72 -8.13 2.34 3.55
N LEU A 73 -8.51 2.97 2.45
CA LEU A 73 -7.75 4.11 1.92
C LEU A 73 -7.86 5.33 2.84
N ILE A 74 -9.06 5.63 3.33
CA ILE A 74 -9.31 6.76 4.25
C ILE A 74 -8.51 6.57 5.54
N GLU A 75 -8.41 5.36 6.03
CA GLU A 75 -7.65 5.07 7.25
C GLU A 75 -6.15 5.30 7.06
N ILE A 76 -5.60 4.95 5.89
CA ILE A 76 -4.21 5.23 5.54
C ILE A 76 -4.00 6.73 5.30
N MET A 77 -4.74 7.30 4.37
CA MET A 77 -4.46 8.64 3.86
C MET A 77 -5.08 9.77 4.67
N GLY A 78 -6.06 9.47 5.56
CA GLY A 78 -6.94 10.45 6.16
C GLY A 78 -8.08 10.84 5.23
N LYS A 79 -9.19 11.30 5.81
CA LYS A 79 -10.38 11.71 5.05
C LYS A 79 -10.22 13.13 4.50
N ASP A 80 -9.94 14.05 5.40
CA ASP A 80 -9.95 15.50 5.12
C ASP A 80 -8.55 16.13 5.21
N THR A 81 -7.67 15.52 5.98
CA THR A 81 -6.30 15.98 6.15
C THR A 81 -5.34 14.87 5.73
N PRO A 82 -4.49 15.09 4.72
CA PRO A 82 -3.51 14.10 4.30
C PRO A 82 -2.62 13.67 5.48
N LYS A 83 -2.53 12.37 5.70
CA LYS A 83 -1.60 11.79 6.68
C LYS A 83 -0.31 11.42 5.97
N ILE A 84 0.79 11.91 6.50
CA ILE A 84 2.11 11.45 6.08
C ILE A 84 2.41 10.22 6.91
N GLN A 85 2.66 9.11 6.24
CA GLN A 85 2.99 7.85 6.88
C GLN A 85 3.82 6.97 5.95
N ILE A 86 4.44 5.97 6.51
CA ILE A 86 5.22 5.00 5.76
C ILE A 86 4.29 3.93 5.18
N ALA A 87 4.50 3.56 3.92
CA ALA A 87 3.69 2.53 3.28
C ALA A 87 3.78 1.18 4.04
N PRO A 88 2.67 0.50 4.33
CA PRO A 88 2.66 -0.74 5.10
C PRO A 88 3.58 -1.83 4.56
N VAL A 89 3.70 -1.97 3.24
CA VAL A 89 4.63 -2.91 2.61
C VAL A 89 6.08 -2.66 2.99
N LEU A 90 6.49 -1.39 3.08
CA LEU A 90 7.83 -1.01 3.51
C LEU A 90 8.00 -1.25 5.00
N GLN A 91 7.00 -0.90 5.79
CA GLN A 91 6.99 -1.11 7.22
C GLN A 91 7.17 -2.58 7.60
N LYS A 92 6.50 -3.49 6.90
CA LYS A 92 6.51 -4.91 7.25
C LYS A 92 7.64 -5.71 6.61
N LEU A 93 8.05 -5.36 5.37
CA LEU A 93 9.00 -6.18 4.63
C LEU A 93 10.42 -5.61 4.58
N ILE A 94 10.60 -4.30 4.77
CA ILE A 94 11.90 -3.66 4.55
C ILE A 94 12.46 -3.03 5.83
N PHE A 95 11.70 -2.15 6.45
CA PHE A 95 12.20 -1.33 7.56
C PHE A 95 12.53 -2.06 8.87
N PRO A 96 11.95 -3.22 9.20
CA PRO A 96 12.42 -3.95 10.38
C PRO A 96 13.92 -4.25 10.38
N ARG A 97 14.54 -4.35 9.18
CA ARG A 97 15.98 -4.60 9.01
C ARG A 97 16.82 -3.35 8.76
N SER A 98 16.16 -2.23 8.55
CA SER A 98 16.82 -0.96 8.19
C SER A 98 16.34 0.20 9.06
N LYS A 99 15.79 -0.13 10.24
CA LYS A 99 15.18 0.85 11.14
C LYS A 99 16.15 1.98 11.49
N GLU A 100 17.38 1.66 11.87
CA GLU A 100 18.38 2.66 12.24
C GLU A 100 18.75 3.58 11.08
N VAL A 101 18.92 2.99 9.89
CA VAL A 101 19.24 3.76 8.68
C VAL A 101 18.12 4.73 8.36
N LEU A 102 16.85 4.28 8.48
CA LEU A 102 15.68 5.11 8.26
C LEU A 102 15.58 6.23 9.29
N LEU A 103 15.79 5.92 10.58
CA LEU A 103 15.78 6.92 11.64
C LEU A 103 16.87 7.97 11.43
N LYS A 104 18.09 7.54 11.12
CA LYS A 104 19.20 8.44 10.81
C LYS A 104 18.91 9.32 9.60
N TRP A 105 18.28 8.77 8.57
CA TRP A 105 17.84 9.54 7.41
C TRP A 105 16.82 10.61 7.77
N LEU A 106 15.81 10.26 8.58
CA LEU A 106 14.81 11.23 9.06
C LEU A 106 15.42 12.31 9.95
N GLU A 107 16.36 11.96 10.83
CA GLU A 107 17.08 12.95 11.63
C GLU A 107 17.93 13.91 10.75
N ASN A 108 18.54 13.40 9.68
CA ASN A 108 19.23 14.26 8.72
C ASN A 108 18.27 15.21 7.99
N ILE A 109 17.05 14.77 7.68
CA ILE A 109 16.02 15.64 7.08
C ILE A 109 15.68 16.79 8.02
N LYS A 110 15.60 16.57 9.33
CA LYS A 110 15.32 17.61 10.32
C LYS A 110 16.36 18.74 10.35
N CYS A 111 17.56 18.51 9.81
CA CYS A 111 18.58 19.56 9.71
C CYS A 111 18.26 20.63 8.65
N PHE A 112 17.25 20.41 7.81
CA PHE A 112 16.79 21.39 6.83
C PHE A 112 15.69 22.26 7.47
N GLU A 113 16.10 23.29 8.22
CA GLU A 113 15.18 24.15 9.00
C GLU A 113 14.15 24.88 8.13
N ASP A 114 14.51 25.20 6.89
CA ASP A 114 13.65 25.91 5.93
C ASP A 114 12.74 24.98 5.10
N MET A 115 12.64 23.71 5.46
CA MET A 115 11.83 22.76 4.71
C MET A 115 10.33 22.99 5.00
N GLU A 116 9.60 23.40 3.96
CA GLU A 116 8.16 23.63 4.04
C GLU A 116 7.33 22.60 3.28
N TYR A 117 7.93 21.95 2.30
CA TYR A 117 7.21 21.07 1.37
C TYR A 117 7.95 19.78 1.11
N LEU A 118 7.17 18.73 0.93
CA LEU A 118 7.62 17.43 0.43
C LEU A 118 6.99 17.17 -0.95
N ILE A 119 7.80 16.70 -1.87
CA ILE A 119 7.34 16.24 -3.19
C ILE A 119 7.46 14.71 -3.21
N PRO A 120 6.39 13.98 -2.85
CA PRO A 120 6.42 12.52 -2.92
C PRO A 120 6.46 12.06 -4.38
N ALA A 121 7.11 10.92 -4.63
CA ALA A 121 7.14 10.30 -5.96
C ALA A 121 5.75 9.84 -6.43
N HIS A 122 4.83 9.64 -5.50
CA HIS A 122 3.45 9.24 -5.74
C HIS A 122 2.52 10.12 -4.92
N PHE A 123 1.26 10.24 -5.33
CA PHE A 123 0.18 11.02 -4.72
C PHE A 123 0.23 12.53 -5.02
N THR A 124 -0.60 13.26 -4.30
CA THR A 124 -0.68 14.72 -4.46
C THR A 124 0.61 15.38 -4.02
N ALA A 125 1.15 16.25 -4.87
CA ALA A 125 2.36 17.01 -4.60
C ALA A 125 2.16 18.47 -5.03
N PRO A 126 2.79 19.43 -4.39
CA PRO A 126 3.55 19.34 -3.15
C PRO A 126 2.61 19.20 -1.93
N ILE A 127 3.09 18.61 -0.86
CA ILE A 127 2.39 18.60 0.44
C ILE A 127 3.19 19.39 1.47
N LYS A 128 2.50 20.10 2.38
CA LYS A 128 3.18 20.73 3.51
C LYS A 128 3.82 19.66 4.37
N PHE A 129 5.06 19.86 4.72
CA PHE A 129 5.83 18.95 5.54
C PHE A 129 6.76 19.76 6.44
N THR A 130 6.66 19.54 7.73
CA THR A 130 7.40 20.30 8.73
C THR A 130 8.33 19.38 9.53
N ILE A 131 9.20 19.97 10.32
CA ILE A 131 10.06 19.25 11.26
C ILE A 131 9.22 18.45 12.25
N GLU A 132 8.05 18.96 12.66
CA GLU A 132 7.12 18.26 13.54
C GLU A 132 6.54 17.01 12.88
N ASP A 133 6.27 17.05 11.57
CA ASP A 133 5.80 15.86 10.83
C ASP A 133 6.90 14.80 10.73
N CYS A 134 8.13 15.24 10.53
CA CYS A 134 9.30 14.35 10.58
C CYS A 134 9.44 13.71 11.96
N GLN A 135 9.28 14.47 13.04
CA GLN A 135 9.32 13.94 14.40
C GLN A 135 8.18 12.94 14.69
N LYS A 136 6.97 13.19 14.15
CA LYS A 136 5.85 12.22 14.25
C LYS A 136 6.20 10.90 13.59
N LEU A 137 6.82 10.92 12.39
CA LEU A 137 7.28 9.71 11.71
C LEU A 137 8.32 8.95 12.53
N ILE A 138 9.30 9.65 13.10
CA ILE A 138 10.31 9.07 13.97
C ILE A 138 9.66 8.39 15.18
N ASN A 139 8.71 9.06 15.82
CA ASN A 139 7.98 8.53 16.97
C ASN A 139 7.13 7.30 16.59
N GLU A 140 6.50 7.33 15.41
CA GLU A 140 5.74 6.20 14.89
C GLU A 140 6.63 4.98 14.65
N ILE A 141 7.79 5.17 14.02
CA ILE A 141 8.79 4.12 13.81
C ILE A 141 9.28 3.53 15.14
N ASN A 142 9.54 4.37 16.13
CA ASN A 142 10.03 3.91 17.43
C ASN A 142 8.96 3.20 18.26
N SER A 143 7.70 3.61 18.14
CA SER A 143 6.59 3.02 18.91
C SER A 143 6.17 1.64 18.43
N GLN A 144 6.64 1.18 17.28
CA GLN A 144 6.24 -0.08 16.63
C GLN A 144 4.71 -0.31 16.54
N LYS A 145 3.91 0.76 16.64
CA LYS A 145 2.44 0.71 16.51
C LYS A 145 2.00 0.62 15.05
N TRP A 146 2.39 -0.47 14.40
CA TRP A 146 2.28 -0.66 12.96
C TRP A 146 1.03 -1.45 12.53
N ASP A 147 0.13 -1.79 13.47
CA ASP A 147 -1.00 -2.69 13.20
C ASP A 147 -2.34 -1.96 13.09
N LYS A 148 -2.34 -0.83 12.39
CA LYS A 148 -3.56 -0.03 12.13
C LYS A 148 -4.32 -0.67 11.01
N LEU A 149 -4.51 -1.68 10.61
CA LEU A 149 -5.35 -2.35 9.58
C LEU A 149 -4.99 -3.84 9.55
N PRO A 150 -5.39 -4.60 10.56
CA PRO A 150 -4.98 -6.00 10.69
C PRO A 150 -5.42 -6.86 9.50
N GLU A 151 -6.59 -6.61 8.93
CA GLU A 151 -7.08 -7.36 7.76
C GLU A 151 -6.29 -7.04 6.48
N ASP A 152 -5.96 -5.77 6.24
CA ASP A 152 -5.16 -5.37 5.10
C ASP A 152 -3.71 -5.83 5.23
N ASN A 153 -3.17 -5.89 6.44
CA ASN A 153 -1.82 -6.37 6.72
C ASN A 153 -1.69 -7.90 6.71
N LYS A 154 -2.79 -8.64 6.77
CA LYS A 154 -2.79 -10.10 6.89
C LYS A 154 -1.94 -10.81 5.82
N PHE A 155 -2.04 -10.34 4.58
CA PHE A 155 -1.23 -10.89 3.49
C PHE A 155 0.26 -10.59 3.67
N LEU A 156 0.61 -9.35 4.03
CA LEU A 156 2.01 -8.95 4.27
C LEU A 156 2.64 -9.75 5.40
N MET A 157 1.90 -9.96 6.49
CA MET A 157 2.36 -10.78 7.62
C MET A 157 2.60 -12.24 7.21
N GLY A 158 1.69 -12.81 6.42
CA GLY A 158 1.87 -14.17 5.89
C GLY A 158 3.04 -14.28 4.92
N LEU A 159 3.23 -13.25 4.07
CA LEU A 159 4.36 -13.18 3.14
C LEU A 159 5.68 -13.05 3.89
N TYR A 160 5.74 -12.16 4.87
CA TYR A 160 6.90 -11.98 5.74
C TYR A 160 7.34 -13.32 6.36
N LYS A 161 6.41 -14.00 7.04
CA LYS A 161 6.67 -15.28 7.67
C LYS A 161 7.24 -16.31 6.69
N LYS A 162 6.63 -16.41 5.51
CA LYS A 162 7.08 -17.34 4.47
C LYS A 162 8.47 -17.00 3.92
N LEU A 163 8.76 -15.73 3.70
CA LEU A 163 10.09 -15.30 3.22
C LEU A 163 11.18 -15.57 4.27
N PHE A 164 10.83 -15.40 5.55
CA PHE A 164 11.71 -15.73 6.65
C PHE A 164 11.98 -17.25 6.75
N GLU A 165 10.93 -18.07 6.73
CA GLU A 165 11.03 -19.53 6.74
C GLU A 165 11.85 -20.09 5.56
N LEU A 166 11.84 -19.43 4.42
CA LEU A 166 12.65 -19.78 3.25
C LEU A 166 14.09 -19.24 3.28
N GLY A 167 14.46 -18.51 4.32
CA GLY A 167 15.78 -17.88 4.44
C GLY A 167 16.08 -16.79 3.41
N ILE A 168 15.01 -16.26 2.75
CA ILE A 168 15.14 -15.18 1.75
C ILE A 168 15.41 -13.85 2.44
N ILE A 169 14.83 -13.66 3.63
CA ILE A 169 15.02 -12.48 4.45
C ILE A 169 15.67 -12.87 5.79
N PRO A 170 16.66 -12.11 6.28
CA PRO A 170 17.28 -12.37 7.57
C PRO A 170 16.32 -12.04 8.72
N GLU A 171 16.70 -12.47 9.92
CA GLU A 171 16.01 -12.08 11.17
C GLU A 171 15.95 -10.56 11.33
N GLU A 172 14.91 -10.10 12.03
CA GLU A 172 14.85 -8.72 12.48
C GLU A 172 15.99 -8.49 13.46
N VAL A 173 16.75 -7.45 13.21
CA VAL A 173 17.77 -7.01 14.16
C VAL A 173 17.03 -6.30 15.29
N ASN A 174 16.74 -7.02 16.35
CA ASN A 174 16.30 -6.43 17.63
C ASN A 174 17.51 -5.75 18.27
N LEU A 175 17.65 -4.47 18.02
CA LEU A 175 18.62 -3.60 18.69
C LEU A 175 17.93 -2.84 19.80
#